data_d6f011cc5d31ca355c3996712e45d553
#
_entry.id   d6f011cc5d31ca355c3996712e45d553
#
_cell.length_a   1.000
_cell.length_b   1.000
_cell.length_c   1.000
_cell.angle_alpha   90.00
_cell.angle_beta   90.00
_cell.angle_gamma   90.00
#
_symmetry.space_group_name_H-M   'P 1'
#
loop_
_entity.id
_entity.type
_entity.pdbx_description
1 polymer ?
#
loop_
_entity_poly.entity_id
_entity_poly.type
_entity_poly.pdbx_seq_one_letter_code
_entity_poly.pdbx_strand_id
1 'polypeptide(L)'
;MNNTPNASLAAEIISTDRDHIWHHLTPHNALKNTDPLIITRGVGMRVTDIKGKEYLDATSGGVWSVNVGYGREKIANAVRDQLVEMCYFANSAGSIPGAQFAEKLLQKMPEMAPGNSKGKVYYSNSGSEANEKVYKMVRQLAHINGDGRRHKIIFRDRDYHGSTIGALSSTGQIQRKEQYGPFAPGFSSFAHCCCYRCPFGKTYGSCNIECAKDLETAILREGPDQVGAVVLEPVTAGGGVIPPVPEYFPIIQEICKKYDVLLHLDEVVCGLGRTGKWFGYQHYGVKPDMVTMAKGLASGYAAISCTVTTDKVFNQFAADDAGALGYFRDISTFGGCTGGPAAGLANMEIIEEENLLDNVVAMGEHLKDRLLELKDKYPVVGDVRGKGLFVGAELVSDRDSKQPMPEGYAMKIVAHCMAQGVLIGRTNRSFYEFNNTLCLSPALIARRDDIDNIADAIDGALAANPL
;
A
#
# COMPACT_ATOMS: atom_id res chain seq x y z
N MET A 1 14.35 29.77 -2.49
CA MET A 1 13.64 30.97 -2.00
C MET A 1 12.64 30.49 -0.94
N ASN A 2 12.72 31.06 0.28
CA ASN A 2 11.76 30.77 1.34
C ASN A 2 10.44 31.48 1.01
N ASN A 3 9.51 30.80 0.37
CA ASN A 3 8.18 31.32 0.04
C ASN A 3 7.15 30.91 1.12
N THR A 4 7.46 31.06 2.40
CA THR A 4 6.43 31.00 3.42
C THR A 4 5.53 32.23 3.20
N PRO A 5 4.21 32.05 2.94
CA PRO A 5 3.31 33.17 2.71
C PRO A 5 3.27 34.07 3.97
N ASN A 6 3.04 35.37 3.77
CA ASN A 6 2.79 36.27 4.89
C ASN A 6 1.49 35.87 5.62
N ALA A 7 1.29 36.34 6.85
CA ALA A 7 0.17 35.93 7.70
C ALA A 7 -1.21 36.19 7.04
N SER A 8 -1.35 37.26 6.27
CA SER A 8 -2.62 37.58 5.57
C SER A 8 -2.92 36.56 4.48
N LEU A 9 -1.95 36.26 3.61
CA LEU A 9 -2.09 35.25 2.55
C LEU A 9 -2.28 33.84 3.13
N ALA A 10 -1.59 33.53 4.24
CA ALA A 10 -1.79 32.26 4.92
C ALA A 10 -3.22 32.10 5.44
N ALA A 11 -3.79 33.13 6.06
CA ALA A 11 -5.17 33.13 6.53
C ALA A 11 -6.19 32.99 5.38
N GLU A 12 -5.95 33.67 4.26
CA GLU A 12 -6.78 33.55 3.06
C GLU A 12 -6.76 32.13 2.49
N ILE A 13 -5.56 31.52 2.34
CA ILE A 13 -5.42 30.14 1.85
C ILE A 13 -6.11 29.15 2.78
N ILE A 14 -5.96 29.29 4.11
CA ILE A 14 -6.62 28.41 5.10
C ILE A 14 -8.16 28.53 4.98
N SER A 15 -8.69 29.74 4.79
CA SER A 15 -10.14 29.92 4.57
C SER A 15 -10.58 29.27 3.25
N THR A 16 -9.86 29.54 2.17
CA THR A 16 -10.17 28.98 0.83
C THR A 16 -10.13 27.45 0.84
N ASP A 17 -9.14 26.85 1.48
CA ASP A 17 -9.04 25.39 1.62
C ASP A 17 -10.26 24.84 2.38
N ARG A 18 -10.60 25.44 3.51
CA ARG A 18 -11.77 25.05 4.32
C ARG A 18 -13.08 25.15 3.56
N ASP A 19 -13.22 26.17 2.73
CA ASP A 19 -14.47 26.46 2.02
C ASP A 19 -14.64 25.62 0.74
N HIS A 20 -13.52 25.15 0.11
CA HIS A 20 -13.58 24.56 -1.22
C HIS A 20 -12.96 23.16 -1.34
N ILE A 21 -12.17 22.69 -0.36
CA ILE A 21 -11.51 21.39 -0.45
C ILE A 21 -12.21 20.34 0.41
N TRP A 22 -12.51 19.21 -0.21
CA TRP A 22 -13.04 18.03 0.48
C TRP A 22 -11.88 17.09 0.87
N HIS A 23 -11.43 17.22 2.11
CA HIS A 23 -10.35 16.39 2.64
C HIS A 23 -10.79 14.93 2.84
N HIS A 24 -10.01 13.97 2.34
CA HIS A 24 -10.34 12.56 2.50
C HIS A 24 -10.16 12.07 3.96
N LEU A 25 -11.03 11.15 4.40
CA LEU A 25 -11.05 10.57 5.76
C LEU A 25 -11.11 11.60 6.91
N THR A 26 -11.54 12.82 6.62
CA THR A 26 -11.61 13.91 7.60
C THR A 26 -13.07 14.22 7.94
N PRO A 27 -13.47 14.18 9.23
CA PRO A 27 -14.78 14.66 9.65
C PRO A 27 -14.91 16.17 9.37
N HIS A 28 -15.81 16.56 8.48
CA HIS A 28 -15.92 17.97 8.04
C HIS A 28 -16.25 18.94 9.18
N ASN A 29 -17.02 18.50 10.18
CA ASN A 29 -17.32 19.32 11.35
C ASN A 29 -16.08 19.62 12.22
N ALA A 30 -15.02 18.82 12.14
CA ALA A 30 -13.76 19.11 12.84
C ALA A 30 -13.09 20.38 12.27
N LEU A 31 -13.20 20.61 10.95
CA LEU A 31 -12.62 21.78 10.29
C LEU A 31 -13.39 23.10 10.58
N LYS A 32 -14.55 23.03 11.24
CA LYS A 32 -15.25 24.26 11.69
C LYS A 32 -14.51 24.98 12.81
N ASN A 33 -13.74 24.23 13.63
CA ASN A 33 -13.08 24.75 14.83
C ASN A 33 -11.56 24.58 14.81
N THR A 34 -11.01 23.97 13.76
CA THR A 34 -9.55 23.75 13.61
C THR A 34 -9.12 24.11 12.19
N ASP A 35 -7.94 24.69 12.07
CA ASP A 35 -7.37 24.95 10.75
C ASP A 35 -6.93 23.64 10.10
N PRO A 36 -7.12 23.46 8.77
CA PRO A 36 -6.53 22.36 8.04
C PRO A 36 -5.00 22.47 8.09
N LEU A 37 -4.32 21.32 8.13
CA LEU A 37 -2.87 21.26 7.97
C LEU A 37 -2.52 21.44 6.49
N ILE A 38 -1.96 22.60 6.13
CA ILE A 38 -1.58 22.91 4.75
C ILE A 38 -0.06 22.82 4.64
N ILE A 39 0.43 21.83 3.91
CA ILE A 39 1.86 21.62 3.65
C ILE A 39 2.27 22.42 2.42
N THR A 40 3.32 23.23 2.55
CA THR A 40 3.79 24.14 1.50
C THR A 40 5.13 23.74 0.91
N ARG A 41 5.93 22.94 1.62
CA ARG A 41 7.27 22.55 1.20
C ARG A 41 7.64 21.18 1.77
N GLY A 42 8.48 20.43 1.04
CA GLY A 42 9.11 19.22 1.52
C GLY A 42 10.56 19.11 1.04
N VAL A 43 11.47 18.65 1.92
CA VAL A 43 12.88 18.36 1.61
C VAL A 43 13.31 17.14 2.41
N GLY A 44 13.86 16.13 1.74
CA GLY A 44 14.23 14.87 2.39
C GLY A 44 13.04 14.22 3.08
N MET A 45 13.09 14.07 4.38
CA MET A 45 11.99 13.54 5.21
C MET A 45 11.18 14.63 5.93
N ARG A 46 11.44 15.91 5.66
CA ARG A 46 10.80 17.01 6.38
C ARG A 46 9.81 17.75 5.49
N VAL A 47 8.72 18.14 6.10
CA VAL A 47 7.70 18.99 5.47
C VAL A 47 7.46 20.24 6.31
N THR A 48 7.12 21.35 5.66
CA THR A 48 6.84 22.64 6.32
C THR A 48 5.40 23.03 6.03
N ASP A 49 4.66 23.40 7.06
CA ASP A 49 3.29 23.89 6.89
C ASP A 49 3.25 25.38 6.51
N ILE A 50 2.04 25.87 6.24
CA ILE A 50 1.79 27.25 5.84
C ILE A 50 2.12 28.28 6.94
N LYS A 51 2.21 27.85 8.19
CA LYS A 51 2.60 28.68 9.35
C LYS A 51 4.12 28.65 9.58
N GLY A 52 4.86 27.92 8.74
CA GLY A 52 6.32 27.79 8.83
C GLY A 52 6.82 26.76 9.83
N LYS A 53 5.93 25.95 10.43
CA LYS A 53 6.33 24.85 11.31
C LYS A 53 6.84 23.68 10.49
N GLU A 54 8.00 23.17 10.85
CA GLU A 54 8.59 21.97 10.23
C GLU A 54 8.18 20.71 10.98
N TYR A 55 8.00 19.63 10.22
CA TYR A 55 7.68 18.30 10.73
C TYR A 55 8.57 17.25 10.09
N LEU A 56 9.04 16.29 10.89
CA LEU A 56 9.60 15.03 10.40
C LEU A 56 8.45 14.10 10.01
N ASP A 57 8.41 13.68 8.74
CA ASP A 57 7.33 12.83 8.20
C ASP A 57 7.68 11.34 8.30
N ALA A 58 7.09 10.66 9.28
CA ALA A 58 7.18 9.22 9.43
C ALA A 58 6.03 8.47 8.73
N THR A 59 5.35 9.11 7.75
CA THR A 59 4.18 8.54 7.05
C THR A 59 4.35 8.46 5.53
N SER A 60 5.48 8.96 5.00
CA SER A 60 5.73 9.07 3.56
C SER A 60 4.58 9.75 2.81
N GLY A 61 4.23 10.97 3.22
CA GLY A 61 3.17 11.77 2.60
C GLY A 61 1.77 11.41 3.09
N GLY A 62 1.63 10.90 4.29
CA GLY A 62 0.33 10.58 4.92
C GLY A 62 -0.25 9.21 4.55
N VAL A 63 0.08 8.69 3.36
CA VAL A 63 -0.48 7.43 2.82
C VAL A 63 0.57 6.52 2.17
N TRP A 64 1.81 6.57 2.67
CA TRP A 64 2.89 5.64 2.28
C TRP A 64 3.34 5.77 0.81
N SER A 65 3.34 6.98 0.26
CA SER A 65 3.62 7.21 -1.17
C SER A 65 5.01 7.73 -1.45
N VAL A 66 5.58 8.57 -0.57
CA VAL A 66 6.86 9.28 -0.81
C VAL A 66 8.03 8.40 -0.37
N ASN A 67 8.46 7.49 -1.24
CA ASN A 67 9.50 6.52 -0.90
C ASN A 67 10.91 7.13 -0.81
N VAL A 68 11.32 7.95 -1.80
CA VAL A 68 12.69 8.49 -1.85
C VAL A 68 12.82 9.90 -1.25
N GLY A 69 11.77 10.36 -0.55
CA GLY A 69 11.75 11.69 0.08
C GLY A 69 11.33 12.82 -0.84
N TYR A 70 11.20 14.00 -0.25
CA TYR A 70 10.77 15.23 -0.92
C TYR A 70 11.93 15.98 -1.56
N GLY A 71 11.63 16.83 -2.55
CA GLY A 71 12.61 17.76 -3.17
C GLY A 71 13.63 17.06 -4.08
N ARG A 72 13.28 15.92 -4.70
CA ARG A 72 14.17 15.18 -5.63
C ARG A 72 14.15 15.81 -7.00
N GLU A 73 15.12 16.68 -7.27
CA GLU A 73 15.26 17.38 -8.56
C GLU A 73 15.41 16.41 -9.73
N LYS A 74 16.09 15.27 -9.56
CA LYS A 74 16.25 14.23 -10.59
C LYS A 74 14.88 13.78 -11.11
N ILE A 75 13.92 13.50 -10.24
CA ILE A 75 12.58 13.08 -10.65
C ILE A 75 11.80 14.25 -11.25
N ALA A 76 11.82 15.41 -10.60
CA ALA A 76 11.10 16.59 -11.07
C ALA A 76 11.57 17.02 -12.48
N ASN A 77 12.88 16.99 -12.74
CA ASN A 77 13.46 17.31 -14.03
C ASN A 77 13.10 16.24 -15.09
N ALA A 78 13.17 14.95 -14.75
CA ALA A 78 12.77 13.88 -15.68
C ALA A 78 11.31 14.04 -16.11
N VAL A 79 10.41 14.37 -15.18
CA VAL A 79 9.00 14.64 -15.49
C VAL A 79 8.86 15.89 -16.37
N ARG A 80 9.50 17.01 -15.99
CA ARG A 80 9.44 18.26 -16.75
C ARG A 80 9.90 18.05 -18.19
N ASP A 81 11.05 17.44 -18.38
CA ASP A 81 11.67 17.28 -19.71
C ASP A 81 10.80 16.36 -20.58
N GLN A 82 10.26 15.29 -19.99
CA GLN A 82 9.34 14.40 -20.69
C GLN A 82 8.02 15.08 -21.08
N LEU A 83 7.46 15.91 -20.19
CA LEU A 83 6.21 16.64 -20.50
C LEU A 83 6.39 17.70 -21.57
N VAL A 84 7.57 18.30 -21.67
CA VAL A 84 7.93 19.26 -22.76
C VAL A 84 8.08 18.51 -24.08
N GLU A 85 8.69 17.33 -24.09
CA GLU A 85 8.89 16.52 -25.29
C GLU A 85 7.56 15.92 -25.79
N MET A 86 6.83 15.24 -24.93
CA MET A 86 5.56 14.56 -25.23
C MET A 86 4.79 14.28 -23.95
N CYS A 87 3.71 15.02 -23.69
CA CYS A 87 2.97 14.88 -22.44
C CYS A 87 2.02 13.67 -22.39
N TYR A 88 1.40 13.35 -23.54
CA TYR A 88 0.33 12.36 -23.59
C TYR A 88 0.11 11.81 -24.98
N PHE A 89 -0.07 10.50 -25.07
CA PHE A 89 -0.76 9.83 -26.16
C PHE A 89 -1.46 8.58 -25.60
N ALA A 90 -2.66 8.24 -26.11
CA ALA A 90 -3.41 7.09 -25.65
C ALA A 90 -2.58 5.79 -25.77
N ASN A 91 -2.67 4.91 -24.78
CA ASN A 91 -1.90 3.63 -24.74
C ASN A 91 -2.26 2.63 -25.87
N SER A 92 -3.08 3.02 -26.83
CA SER A 92 -3.20 2.33 -28.12
C SER A 92 -1.91 2.47 -28.97
N ALA A 93 -1.04 3.42 -28.63
CA ALA A 93 0.32 3.54 -29.13
C ALA A 93 1.33 3.52 -27.96
N GLY A 94 2.54 3.06 -28.23
CA GLY A 94 3.60 3.03 -27.21
C GLY A 94 4.24 4.39 -26.98
N SER A 95 4.95 4.55 -25.85
CA SER A 95 5.83 5.67 -25.56
C SER A 95 7.21 5.19 -25.14
N ILE A 96 8.25 5.99 -25.38
CA ILE A 96 9.63 5.64 -24.99
C ILE A 96 9.71 5.42 -23.48
N PRO A 97 9.32 6.38 -22.61
CA PRO A 97 9.43 6.18 -21.16
C PRO A 97 8.56 5.02 -20.67
N GLY A 98 7.39 4.78 -21.29
CA GLY A 98 6.54 3.64 -20.95
C GLY A 98 7.23 2.31 -21.20
N ALA A 99 7.88 2.14 -22.38
CA ALA A 99 8.61 0.92 -22.71
C ALA A 99 9.82 0.70 -21.80
N GLN A 100 10.64 1.74 -21.60
CA GLN A 100 11.84 1.68 -20.74
C GLN A 100 11.49 1.37 -19.28
N PHE A 101 10.44 2.00 -18.75
CA PHE A 101 9.99 1.76 -17.38
C PHE A 101 9.45 0.34 -17.21
N ALA A 102 8.65 -0.17 -18.16
CA ALA A 102 8.17 -1.55 -18.13
C ALA A 102 9.33 -2.55 -18.11
N GLU A 103 10.34 -2.35 -18.96
CA GLU A 103 11.53 -3.20 -19.00
C GLU A 103 12.30 -3.17 -17.68
N LYS A 104 12.62 -1.96 -17.15
CA LYS A 104 13.35 -1.81 -15.88
C LYS A 104 12.57 -2.42 -14.72
N LEU A 105 11.25 -2.25 -14.68
CA LEU A 105 10.39 -2.83 -13.66
C LEU A 105 10.43 -4.35 -13.69
N LEU A 106 10.25 -4.96 -14.87
CA LEU A 106 10.26 -6.42 -15.05
C LEU A 106 11.62 -7.05 -14.76
N GLN A 107 12.74 -6.33 -14.97
CA GLN A 107 14.08 -6.79 -14.54
C GLN A 107 14.16 -6.99 -13.02
N LYS A 108 13.35 -6.28 -12.22
CA LYS A 108 13.28 -6.46 -10.76
C LYS A 108 12.25 -7.51 -10.32
N MET A 109 11.54 -8.11 -11.28
CA MET A 109 10.47 -9.10 -11.07
C MET A 109 10.73 -10.40 -11.85
N PRO A 110 11.86 -11.10 -11.61
CA PRO A 110 12.19 -12.32 -12.37
C PRO A 110 11.13 -13.42 -12.19
N GLU A 111 10.37 -13.39 -11.12
CA GLU A 111 9.27 -14.31 -10.85
C GLU A 111 8.10 -14.15 -11.83
N MET A 112 7.89 -12.91 -12.34
CA MET A 112 6.84 -12.55 -13.31
C MET A 112 7.27 -12.81 -14.76
N ALA A 113 8.56 -12.96 -15.00
CA ALA A 113 9.14 -13.18 -16.32
C ALA A 113 10.16 -14.35 -16.31
N PRO A 114 9.77 -15.57 -15.88
CA PRO A 114 10.69 -16.69 -15.76
C PRO A 114 11.17 -17.19 -17.13
N GLY A 115 12.46 -17.53 -17.23
CA GLY A 115 13.07 -18.08 -18.46
C GLY A 115 13.02 -17.08 -19.62
N ASN A 116 12.34 -17.45 -20.71
CA ASN A 116 12.15 -16.60 -21.90
C ASN A 116 10.86 -15.77 -21.86
N SER A 117 10.09 -15.85 -20.80
CA SER A 117 8.89 -15.02 -20.57
C SER A 117 9.30 -13.55 -20.46
N LYS A 118 8.41 -12.65 -20.89
CA LYS A 118 8.66 -11.19 -20.86
C LYS A 118 7.84 -10.48 -19.80
N GLY A 119 6.72 -11.07 -19.36
CA GLY A 119 5.72 -10.33 -18.59
C GLY A 119 5.10 -9.15 -19.36
N LYS A 120 4.04 -8.59 -18.86
CA LYS A 120 3.36 -7.42 -19.48
C LYS A 120 2.93 -6.42 -18.42
N VAL A 121 3.04 -5.14 -18.75
CA VAL A 121 2.67 -4.02 -17.89
C VAL A 121 1.50 -3.25 -18.52
N TYR A 122 0.43 -3.07 -17.75
CA TYR A 122 -0.71 -2.20 -18.11
C TYR A 122 -0.71 -0.99 -17.16
N TYR A 123 -0.58 0.23 -17.71
CA TYR A 123 -0.54 1.46 -16.92
C TYR A 123 -1.93 2.00 -16.59
N SER A 124 -2.04 2.58 -15.40
CA SER A 124 -3.22 3.28 -14.86
C SER A 124 -2.75 4.41 -13.94
N ASN A 125 -3.65 5.03 -13.15
CA ASN A 125 -3.30 6.21 -12.35
C ASN A 125 -3.40 6.01 -10.84
N SER A 126 -4.11 4.99 -10.39
CA SER A 126 -4.29 4.69 -8.96
C SER A 126 -4.27 3.18 -8.69
N GLY A 127 -3.96 2.79 -7.44
CA GLY A 127 -4.01 1.38 -7.02
C GLY A 127 -5.41 0.78 -7.19
N SER A 128 -6.46 1.57 -6.95
CA SER A 128 -7.85 1.13 -7.19
C SER A 128 -8.08 0.76 -8.66
N GLU A 129 -7.64 1.61 -9.61
CA GLU A 129 -7.73 1.30 -11.03
C GLU A 129 -6.92 0.05 -11.40
N ALA A 130 -5.70 -0.10 -10.87
CA ALA A 130 -4.86 -1.26 -11.15
C ALA A 130 -5.55 -2.56 -10.70
N ASN A 131 -6.19 -2.57 -9.52
CA ASN A 131 -6.96 -3.71 -9.03
C ASN A 131 -8.23 -3.98 -9.87
N GLU A 132 -8.95 -2.91 -10.29
CA GLU A 132 -10.09 -3.06 -11.21
C GLU A 132 -9.70 -3.74 -12.53
N LYS A 133 -8.49 -3.45 -13.08
CA LYS A 133 -8.00 -4.13 -14.28
C LYS A 133 -7.85 -5.64 -14.04
N VAL A 134 -7.27 -6.04 -12.90
CA VAL A 134 -7.15 -7.45 -12.53
C VAL A 134 -8.53 -8.10 -12.46
N TYR A 135 -9.50 -7.49 -11.79
CA TYR A 135 -10.84 -8.07 -11.64
C TYR A 135 -11.56 -8.22 -12.98
N LYS A 136 -11.40 -7.24 -13.88
CA LYS A 136 -11.89 -7.32 -15.26
C LYS A 136 -11.18 -8.42 -16.06
N MET A 137 -9.84 -8.55 -15.92
CA MET A 137 -9.09 -9.64 -16.55
C MET A 137 -9.60 -11.00 -16.08
N VAL A 138 -9.76 -11.24 -14.79
CA VAL A 138 -10.27 -12.50 -14.23
C VAL A 138 -11.65 -12.83 -14.79
N ARG A 139 -12.56 -11.86 -14.80
CA ARG A 139 -13.92 -12.05 -15.36
C ARG A 139 -13.91 -12.34 -16.85
N GLN A 140 -13.07 -11.66 -17.63
CA GLN A 140 -12.98 -11.90 -19.07
C GLN A 140 -12.31 -13.26 -19.36
N LEU A 141 -11.28 -13.66 -18.60
CA LEU A 141 -10.66 -14.98 -18.71
C LEU A 141 -11.66 -16.11 -18.41
N ALA A 142 -12.57 -15.90 -17.44
CA ALA A 142 -13.64 -16.87 -17.17
C ALA A 142 -14.53 -17.12 -18.40
N HIS A 143 -14.76 -16.09 -19.24
CA HIS A 143 -15.50 -16.23 -20.49
C HIS A 143 -14.66 -16.80 -21.65
N ILE A 144 -13.38 -16.43 -21.73
CA ILE A 144 -12.47 -16.97 -22.76
C ILE A 144 -12.26 -18.47 -22.56
N ASN A 145 -12.07 -18.91 -21.30
CA ASN A 145 -11.75 -20.29 -20.97
C ASN A 145 -12.97 -21.17 -20.65
N GLY A 146 -14.18 -20.62 -20.71
CA GLY A 146 -15.39 -21.35 -20.35
C GLY A 146 -16.66 -20.50 -20.48
N ASP A 147 -17.61 -20.73 -19.60
CA ASP A 147 -18.95 -20.13 -19.61
C ASP A 147 -19.10 -18.91 -18.66
N GLY A 148 -18.00 -18.33 -18.22
CA GLY A 148 -17.99 -17.18 -17.31
C GLY A 148 -18.14 -17.55 -15.83
N ARG A 149 -18.17 -18.81 -15.45
CA ARG A 149 -18.35 -19.22 -14.05
C ARG A 149 -17.20 -18.86 -13.15
N ARG A 150 -15.94 -18.95 -13.60
CA ARG A 150 -14.71 -18.69 -12.81
C ARG A 150 -14.41 -17.22 -12.56
N HIS A 151 -15.41 -16.43 -12.19
CA HIS A 151 -15.30 -14.97 -12.03
C HIS A 151 -15.14 -14.49 -10.60
N LYS A 152 -15.33 -15.37 -9.61
CA LYS A 152 -15.24 -14.99 -8.20
C LYS A 152 -13.79 -14.69 -7.78
N ILE A 153 -13.66 -13.72 -6.88
CA ILE A 153 -12.38 -13.27 -6.32
C ILE A 153 -12.45 -13.39 -4.80
N ILE A 154 -11.48 -14.08 -4.21
CA ILE A 154 -11.35 -14.20 -2.76
C ILE A 154 -10.31 -13.20 -2.29
N PHE A 155 -10.60 -12.48 -1.20
CA PHE A 155 -9.71 -11.51 -0.57
C PHE A 155 -9.50 -11.84 0.90
N ARG A 156 -8.40 -11.36 1.48
CA ARG A 156 -8.10 -11.57 2.90
C ARG A 156 -8.74 -10.49 3.78
N ASP A 157 -9.34 -10.88 4.89
CA ASP A 157 -9.81 -9.93 5.89
C ASP A 157 -8.67 -9.01 6.35
N ARG A 158 -8.99 -7.74 6.61
CA ARG A 158 -8.09 -6.65 6.99
C ARG A 158 -7.24 -6.08 5.86
N ASP A 159 -7.14 -6.69 4.67
CA ASP A 159 -6.46 -6.11 3.51
C ASP A 159 -7.28 -4.96 2.90
N TYR A 160 -6.58 -4.05 2.19
CA TYR A 160 -7.18 -2.90 1.52
C TYR A 160 -6.72 -2.84 0.06
N HIS A 161 -7.68 -2.83 -0.87
CA HIS A 161 -7.39 -2.88 -2.30
C HIS A 161 -7.89 -1.68 -3.11
N GLY A 162 -8.58 -0.74 -2.47
CA GLY A 162 -8.99 0.49 -3.14
C GLY A 162 -10.32 1.04 -2.68
N SER A 163 -10.71 2.17 -3.31
CA SER A 163 -11.90 2.96 -2.96
C SER A 163 -12.95 3.04 -4.08
N THR A 164 -12.69 2.49 -5.28
CA THR A 164 -13.74 2.27 -6.29
C THR A 164 -14.66 1.15 -5.81
N ILE A 165 -15.91 1.10 -6.27
CA ILE A 165 -16.88 0.08 -5.81
C ILE A 165 -16.34 -1.33 -6.00
N GLY A 166 -15.69 -1.66 -7.13
CA GLY A 166 -15.11 -2.98 -7.36
C GLY A 166 -13.91 -3.26 -6.44
N ALA A 167 -12.94 -2.35 -6.34
CA ALA A 167 -11.80 -2.51 -5.46
C ALA A 167 -12.21 -2.51 -3.96
N LEU A 168 -13.22 -1.74 -3.59
CA LEU A 168 -13.79 -1.74 -2.26
C LEU A 168 -14.53 -3.05 -1.95
N SER A 169 -15.11 -3.70 -2.96
CA SER A 169 -15.74 -5.03 -2.81
C SER A 169 -14.76 -6.09 -2.32
N SER A 170 -13.48 -6.01 -2.72
CA SER A 170 -12.40 -6.89 -2.28
C SER A 170 -11.65 -6.40 -1.05
N THR A 171 -12.01 -5.26 -0.47
CA THR A 171 -11.38 -4.74 0.74
C THR A 171 -11.95 -5.43 1.97
N GLY A 172 -11.06 -6.00 2.82
CA GLY A 172 -11.40 -6.72 4.05
C GLY A 172 -11.55 -5.81 5.28
N GLN A 173 -11.63 -4.48 5.11
CA GLN A 173 -11.78 -3.50 6.20
C GLN A 173 -13.24 -3.02 6.29
N ILE A 174 -13.99 -3.57 7.26
CA ILE A 174 -15.44 -3.39 7.38
C ILE A 174 -15.84 -1.92 7.45
N GLN A 175 -15.17 -1.10 8.27
CA GLN A 175 -15.54 0.33 8.43
C GLN A 175 -15.38 1.14 7.14
N ARG A 176 -14.51 0.72 6.20
CA ARG A 176 -14.38 1.38 4.90
C ARG A 176 -15.52 1.04 3.95
N LYS A 177 -16.23 -0.04 4.21
CA LYS A 177 -17.33 -0.54 3.37
C LYS A 177 -18.70 -0.05 3.83
N GLU A 178 -18.82 0.36 5.08
CA GLU A 178 -20.10 0.79 5.64
C GLU A 178 -20.75 1.91 4.84
N GLN A 179 -22.04 1.78 4.62
CA GLN A 179 -22.91 2.72 3.90
C GLN A 179 -22.60 2.90 2.41
N TYR A 180 -21.69 2.10 1.82
CA TYR A 180 -21.36 2.15 0.38
C TYR A 180 -21.94 1.01 -0.45
N GLY A 181 -22.64 0.05 0.18
CA GLY A 181 -23.32 -1.04 -0.54
C GLY A 181 -24.51 -0.55 -1.38
N PRO A 182 -24.99 -1.38 -2.35
CA PRO A 182 -24.53 -2.74 -2.60
C PRO A 182 -23.19 -2.81 -3.33
N PHE A 183 -22.40 -3.83 -3.01
CA PHE A 183 -21.09 -4.08 -3.62
C PHE A 183 -21.20 -4.93 -4.88
N ALA A 184 -20.11 -4.97 -5.67
CA ALA A 184 -20.02 -5.82 -6.83
C ALA A 184 -20.12 -7.31 -6.42
N PRO A 185 -20.91 -8.14 -7.14
CA PRO A 185 -21.04 -9.56 -6.84
C PRO A 185 -19.76 -10.33 -7.16
N GLY A 186 -19.58 -11.49 -6.53
CA GLY A 186 -18.48 -12.41 -6.77
C GLY A 186 -17.22 -12.11 -5.95
N PHE A 187 -17.33 -11.40 -4.83
CA PHE A 187 -16.26 -11.19 -3.87
C PHE A 187 -16.58 -11.84 -2.54
N SER A 188 -15.64 -12.60 -1.98
CA SER A 188 -15.75 -13.23 -0.66
C SER A 188 -14.43 -13.20 0.08
N SER A 189 -14.45 -13.29 1.41
CA SER A 189 -13.26 -13.21 2.23
C SER A 189 -12.87 -14.54 2.88
N PHE A 190 -11.61 -14.57 3.32
CA PHE A 190 -11.08 -15.57 4.25
C PHE A 190 -10.26 -14.89 5.34
N ALA A 191 -9.88 -15.65 6.39
CA ALA A 191 -9.30 -15.13 7.61
C ALA A 191 -7.95 -14.41 7.41
N HIS A 192 -7.72 -13.35 8.20
CA HIS A 192 -6.44 -12.63 8.24
C HIS A 192 -5.32 -13.42 8.92
N CYS A 193 -4.04 -13.00 8.73
CA CYS A 193 -2.84 -13.70 9.21
C CYS A 193 -2.18 -13.05 10.44
N CYS A 194 -2.90 -12.30 11.26
CA CYS A 194 -2.34 -11.62 12.43
C CYS A 194 -2.11 -12.61 13.58
N CYS A 195 -0.86 -13.03 13.83
CA CYS A 195 -0.53 -13.96 14.93
C CYS A 195 -0.85 -13.38 16.31
N TYR A 196 -0.62 -12.08 16.53
CA TYR A 196 -0.97 -11.42 17.79
C TYR A 196 -2.46 -11.52 18.13
N ARG A 197 -3.32 -11.46 17.09
CA ARG A 197 -4.79 -11.62 17.18
C ARG A 197 -5.24 -12.73 16.25
N CYS A 198 -4.75 -13.96 16.54
CA CYS A 198 -5.03 -15.11 15.69
C CYS A 198 -6.56 -15.38 15.61
N PRO A 199 -7.17 -15.38 14.41
CA PRO A 199 -8.61 -15.62 14.25
C PRO A 199 -9.02 -17.04 14.64
N PHE A 200 -8.05 -17.95 14.77
CA PHE A 200 -8.24 -19.35 15.16
C PHE A 200 -7.87 -19.63 16.64
N GLY A 201 -7.52 -18.59 17.41
CA GLY A 201 -7.10 -18.74 18.81
C GLY A 201 -5.82 -19.55 19.00
N LYS A 202 -4.95 -19.61 17.99
CA LYS A 202 -3.70 -20.38 17.99
C LYS A 202 -2.48 -19.50 18.25
N THR A 203 -1.38 -20.14 18.64
CA THR A 203 -0.08 -19.50 18.80
C THR A 203 0.87 -20.00 17.71
N TYR A 204 1.60 -19.06 17.06
CA TYR A 204 2.62 -19.44 16.07
C TYR A 204 3.69 -20.32 16.70
N GLY A 205 4.12 -21.35 15.96
CA GLY A 205 5.00 -22.41 16.43
C GLY A 205 4.25 -23.66 16.91
N SER A 206 2.97 -23.54 17.35
CA SER A 206 2.10 -24.68 17.68
C SER A 206 0.87 -24.80 16.78
N CYS A 207 0.70 -23.88 15.83
CA CYS A 207 -0.38 -23.92 14.83
C CYS A 207 0.09 -24.60 13.53
N ASN A 208 -0.86 -24.98 12.67
CA ASN A 208 -0.63 -25.53 11.34
C ASN A 208 -0.86 -24.48 10.26
N ILE A 209 -0.69 -23.18 10.58
CA ILE A 209 -0.95 -22.02 9.71
C ILE A 209 -2.39 -22.07 9.16
N GLU A 210 -3.37 -22.28 10.04
CA GLU A 210 -4.79 -22.40 9.71
C GLU A 210 -5.28 -21.18 8.93
N CYS A 211 -4.74 -19.99 9.21
CA CYS A 211 -5.09 -18.76 8.49
C CYS A 211 -4.70 -18.79 7.00
N ALA A 212 -3.69 -19.54 6.58
CA ALA A 212 -3.40 -19.76 5.17
C ALA A 212 -4.30 -20.86 4.58
N LYS A 213 -4.55 -21.92 5.33
CA LYS A 213 -5.41 -23.04 4.91
C LYS A 213 -6.88 -22.66 4.80
N ASP A 214 -7.31 -21.60 5.48
CA ASP A 214 -8.67 -21.08 5.37
C ASP A 214 -9.02 -20.58 3.95
N LEU A 215 -8.00 -20.24 3.12
CA LEU A 215 -8.21 -20.00 1.70
C LEU A 215 -8.83 -21.22 1.01
N GLU A 216 -8.37 -22.43 1.32
CA GLU A 216 -8.96 -23.67 0.77
C GLU A 216 -10.41 -23.83 1.19
N THR A 217 -10.71 -23.57 2.46
CA THR A 217 -12.08 -23.59 2.99
C THR A 217 -12.97 -22.58 2.21
N ALA A 218 -12.46 -21.38 1.97
CA ALA A 218 -13.17 -20.34 1.22
C ALA A 218 -13.40 -20.76 -0.25
N ILE A 219 -12.41 -21.35 -0.92
CA ILE A 219 -12.55 -21.86 -2.30
C ILE A 219 -13.62 -22.95 -2.35
N LEU A 220 -13.60 -23.90 -1.42
CA LEU A 220 -14.61 -24.99 -1.36
C LEU A 220 -16.02 -24.45 -1.09
N ARG A 221 -16.14 -23.46 -0.23
CA ARG A 221 -17.43 -22.77 0.06
C ARG A 221 -17.99 -22.05 -1.14
N GLU A 222 -17.13 -21.37 -1.91
CA GLU A 222 -17.55 -20.58 -3.08
C GLU A 222 -17.77 -21.42 -4.35
N GLY A 223 -17.29 -22.64 -4.37
CA GLY A 223 -17.26 -23.53 -5.51
C GLY A 223 -15.93 -23.43 -6.27
N PRO A 224 -15.10 -24.50 -6.28
CA PRO A 224 -13.77 -24.47 -6.91
C PRO A 224 -13.79 -24.11 -8.41
N ASP A 225 -14.89 -24.42 -9.10
CA ASP A 225 -15.12 -24.07 -10.50
C ASP A 225 -15.60 -22.63 -10.71
N GLN A 226 -15.84 -21.87 -9.65
CA GLN A 226 -16.31 -20.49 -9.70
C GLN A 226 -15.25 -19.45 -9.27
N VAL A 227 -14.18 -19.89 -8.58
CA VAL A 227 -13.13 -19.00 -8.11
C VAL A 227 -12.04 -18.82 -9.16
N GLY A 228 -11.85 -17.58 -9.62
CA GLY A 228 -10.85 -17.23 -10.62
C GLY A 228 -9.54 -16.70 -10.05
N ALA A 229 -9.59 -15.96 -8.93
CA ALA A 229 -8.40 -15.38 -8.32
C ALA A 229 -8.53 -15.21 -6.81
N VAL A 230 -7.38 -15.11 -6.14
CA VAL A 230 -7.24 -14.58 -4.79
C VAL A 230 -6.39 -13.29 -4.83
N VAL A 231 -6.77 -12.27 -4.06
CA VAL A 231 -6.02 -11.02 -3.94
C VAL A 231 -5.54 -10.81 -2.50
N LEU A 232 -4.26 -10.45 -2.32
CA LEU A 232 -3.59 -10.31 -1.03
C LEU A 232 -2.55 -9.20 -1.05
N GLU A 233 -2.45 -8.43 0.05
CA GLU A 233 -1.26 -7.61 0.32
C GLU A 233 -0.13 -8.51 0.88
N PRO A 234 1.14 -8.39 0.45
CA PRO A 234 2.25 -9.14 1.05
C PRO A 234 2.45 -8.86 2.54
N VAL A 235 2.25 -7.61 2.95
CA VAL A 235 2.08 -7.19 4.34
C VAL A 235 0.79 -6.39 4.38
N THR A 236 -0.20 -6.83 5.16
CA THR A 236 -1.44 -6.08 5.35
C THR A 236 -1.12 -4.68 5.86
N ALA A 237 -1.47 -3.64 5.11
CA ALA A 237 -1.09 -2.27 5.45
C ALA A 237 -2.10 -1.62 6.42
N GLY A 238 -3.16 -1.04 5.88
CA GLY A 238 -4.16 -0.29 6.65
C GLY A 238 -4.92 -1.10 7.70
N GLY A 239 -4.87 -2.41 7.63
CA GLY A 239 -5.46 -3.34 8.60
C GLY A 239 -4.61 -3.57 9.85
N GLY A 240 -3.41 -2.94 9.98
CA GLY A 240 -2.62 -3.01 11.19
C GLY A 240 -1.15 -3.38 11.02
N VAL A 241 -0.57 -3.19 9.85
CA VAL A 241 0.83 -3.53 9.51
C VAL A 241 1.14 -4.98 9.88
N ILE A 242 0.53 -5.94 9.18
CA ILE A 242 0.56 -7.35 9.54
C ILE A 242 1.42 -8.13 8.55
N PRO A 243 2.70 -8.39 8.83
CA PRO A 243 3.51 -9.33 8.06
C PRO A 243 3.06 -10.76 8.39
N PRO A 244 2.79 -11.61 7.39
CA PRO A 244 2.55 -13.03 7.63
C PRO A 244 3.82 -13.76 8.02
N VAL A 245 3.67 -14.95 8.62
CA VAL A 245 4.79 -15.85 8.90
C VAL A 245 5.37 -16.43 7.61
N PRO A 246 6.64 -16.90 7.61
CA PRO A 246 7.33 -17.35 6.39
C PRO A 246 6.58 -18.42 5.59
N GLU A 247 5.88 -19.33 6.25
CA GLU A 247 5.16 -20.45 5.64
C GLU A 247 3.84 -20.05 4.98
N TYR A 248 3.31 -18.88 5.30
CA TYR A 248 1.97 -18.45 4.88
C TYR A 248 1.80 -18.45 3.35
N PHE A 249 2.63 -17.67 2.63
CA PHE A 249 2.51 -17.53 1.19
C PHE A 249 2.85 -18.80 0.39
N PRO A 250 3.85 -19.62 0.77
CA PRO A 250 4.03 -20.95 0.17
C PRO A 250 2.76 -21.81 0.22
N ILE A 251 2.05 -21.85 1.36
CA ILE A 251 0.78 -22.59 1.50
C ILE A 251 -0.29 -21.99 0.58
N ILE A 252 -0.43 -20.66 0.55
CA ILE A 252 -1.36 -19.97 -0.35
C ILE A 252 -1.10 -20.35 -1.81
N GLN A 253 0.17 -20.31 -2.24
CA GLN A 253 0.54 -20.65 -3.62
C GLN A 253 0.21 -22.10 -3.98
N GLU A 254 0.45 -23.06 -3.09
CA GLU A 254 0.10 -24.47 -3.32
C GLU A 254 -1.43 -24.68 -3.41
N ILE A 255 -2.22 -23.97 -2.59
CA ILE A 255 -3.68 -23.99 -2.68
C ILE A 255 -4.13 -23.39 -4.03
N CYS A 256 -3.58 -22.25 -4.44
CA CYS A 256 -3.88 -21.63 -5.74
C CYS A 256 -3.58 -22.60 -6.90
N LYS A 257 -2.44 -23.27 -6.87
CA LYS A 257 -2.07 -24.30 -7.83
C LYS A 257 -3.06 -25.47 -7.86
N LYS A 258 -3.42 -26.00 -6.69
CA LYS A 258 -4.33 -27.14 -6.55
C LYS A 258 -5.70 -26.89 -7.20
N TYR A 259 -6.20 -25.68 -7.10
CA TYR A 259 -7.54 -25.31 -7.62
C TYR A 259 -7.48 -24.49 -8.91
N ASP A 260 -6.29 -24.30 -9.50
CA ASP A 260 -6.05 -23.44 -10.67
C ASP A 260 -6.63 -22.03 -10.49
N VAL A 261 -6.41 -21.42 -9.33
CA VAL A 261 -6.81 -20.07 -8.97
C VAL A 261 -5.62 -19.12 -9.19
N LEU A 262 -5.84 -17.99 -9.85
CA LEU A 262 -4.79 -17.00 -10.10
C LEU A 262 -4.38 -16.31 -8.79
N LEU A 263 -3.08 -16.25 -8.53
CA LEU A 263 -2.51 -15.52 -7.39
C LEU A 263 -2.23 -14.07 -7.79
N HIS A 264 -3.01 -13.14 -7.25
CA HIS A 264 -2.81 -11.70 -7.40
C HIS A 264 -2.25 -11.11 -6.12
N LEU A 265 -1.09 -10.43 -6.20
CA LEU A 265 -0.48 -9.74 -5.07
C LEU A 265 -0.55 -8.22 -5.27
N ASP A 266 -1.14 -7.55 -4.28
CA ASP A 266 -1.27 -6.09 -4.22
C ASP A 266 -0.03 -5.49 -3.55
N GLU A 267 0.90 -5.02 -4.37
CA GLU A 267 2.16 -4.37 -3.97
C GLU A 267 2.05 -2.84 -3.86
N VAL A 268 0.85 -2.30 -3.83
CA VAL A 268 0.61 -0.85 -3.81
C VAL A 268 1.32 -0.18 -2.63
N VAL A 269 1.43 -0.84 -1.48
CA VAL A 269 2.17 -0.34 -0.32
C VAL A 269 3.56 -0.96 -0.21
N CYS A 270 3.68 -2.28 -0.37
CA CYS A 270 4.91 -3.01 -0.10
C CYS A 270 5.98 -2.84 -1.17
N GLY A 271 5.58 -2.51 -2.40
CA GLY A 271 6.47 -2.40 -3.54
C GLY A 271 7.45 -1.23 -3.47
N LEU A 272 8.43 -1.28 -4.37
CA LEU A 272 9.45 -0.26 -4.57
C LEU A 272 10.28 0.03 -3.31
N GLY A 273 10.71 -1.03 -2.63
CA GLY A 273 11.72 -0.94 -1.58
C GLY A 273 11.18 -0.85 -0.15
N ARG A 274 9.88 -0.61 0.06
CA ARG A 274 9.28 -0.36 1.39
C ARG A 274 9.67 -1.39 2.46
N THR A 275 9.78 -2.66 2.06
CA THR A 275 10.06 -3.79 2.97
C THR A 275 11.53 -4.26 2.97
N GLY A 276 12.44 -3.56 2.26
CA GLY A 276 13.84 -3.95 2.11
C GLY A 276 14.14 -4.88 0.94
N LYS A 277 13.14 -5.21 0.14
CA LYS A 277 13.26 -5.82 -1.19
C LYS A 277 12.50 -4.98 -2.19
N TRP A 278 12.72 -5.18 -3.49
CA TRP A 278 11.98 -4.45 -4.53
C TRP A 278 10.47 -4.63 -4.36
N PHE A 279 10.03 -5.85 -4.01
CA PHE A 279 8.63 -6.18 -3.78
C PHE A 279 8.48 -7.04 -2.54
N GLY A 280 7.37 -6.85 -1.81
CA GLY A 280 7.09 -7.55 -0.55
C GLY A 280 6.97 -9.06 -0.72
N TYR A 281 6.41 -9.54 -1.83
CA TYR A 281 6.26 -10.97 -2.09
C TYR A 281 7.60 -11.71 -2.22
N GLN A 282 8.68 -11.02 -2.58
CA GLN A 282 10.02 -11.60 -2.72
C GLN A 282 10.59 -12.12 -1.38
N HIS A 283 10.03 -11.69 -0.25
CA HIS A 283 10.40 -12.25 1.05
C HIS A 283 9.93 -13.69 1.25
N TYR A 284 8.96 -14.13 0.48
CA TYR A 284 8.29 -15.43 0.66
C TYR A 284 8.59 -16.42 -0.47
N GLY A 285 9.35 -16.02 -1.48
CA GLY A 285 9.75 -16.89 -2.60
C GLY A 285 8.59 -17.36 -3.48
N VAL A 286 7.46 -16.67 -3.49
CA VAL A 286 6.29 -17.03 -4.30
C VAL A 286 6.33 -16.40 -5.68
N LYS A 287 5.56 -16.97 -6.61
CA LYS A 287 5.46 -16.55 -8.00
C LYS A 287 4.02 -16.20 -8.30
N PRO A 288 3.65 -14.90 -8.20
CA PRO A 288 2.29 -14.46 -8.52
C PRO A 288 2.01 -14.54 -10.03
N ASP A 289 0.74 -14.67 -10.39
CA ASP A 289 0.27 -14.54 -11.77
C ASP A 289 0.06 -13.07 -12.17
N MET A 290 -0.32 -12.23 -11.19
CA MET A 290 -0.58 -10.80 -11.37
C MET A 290 -0.08 -10.00 -10.16
N VAL A 291 0.41 -8.79 -10.42
CA VAL A 291 0.87 -7.85 -9.38
C VAL A 291 0.36 -6.46 -9.69
N THR A 292 -0.15 -5.74 -8.69
CA THR A 292 -0.57 -4.34 -8.83
C THR A 292 0.32 -3.41 -8.01
N MET A 293 0.62 -2.23 -8.54
CA MET A 293 1.50 -1.23 -7.92
C MET A 293 0.98 0.18 -8.11
N ALA A 294 1.29 1.06 -7.17
CA ALA A 294 1.04 2.50 -7.21
C ALA A 294 1.98 3.21 -6.21
N LYS A 295 1.55 4.31 -5.60
CA LYS A 295 2.22 5.01 -4.47
C LYS A 295 3.74 5.19 -4.69
N GLY A 296 4.53 4.34 -4.03
CA GLY A 296 5.99 4.32 -4.14
C GLY A 296 6.52 4.15 -5.56
N LEU A 297 5.68 3.79 -6.54
CA LEU A 297 6.06 3.58 -7.93
C LEU A 297 6.74 4.82 -8.55
N ALA A 298 6.22 6.02 -8.25
CA ALA A 298 6.82 7.29 -8.64
C ALA A 298 7.09 8.20 -7.43
N SER A 299 7.10 7.66 -6.21
CA SER A 299 7.37 8.41 -4.97
C SER A 299 6.51 9.67 -4.78
N GLY A 300 5.27 9.68 -5.31
CA GLY A 300 4.35 10.81 -5.21
C GLY A 300 4.61 11.96 -6.21
N TYR A 301 5.64 11.88 -7.06
CA TYR A 301 5.96 12.94 -8.03
C TYR A 301 5.05 12.94 -9.26
N ALA A 302 4.44 11.81 -9.57
CA ALA A 302 3.43 11.70 -10.63
C ALA A 302 2.39 10.65 -10.26
N ALA A 303 1.15 10.86 -10.71
CA ALA A 303 0.11 9.84 -10.61
C ALA A 303 0.42 8.72 -11.62
N ILE A 304 0.69 7.53 -11.12
CA ILE A 304 0.91 6.32 -11.91
C ILE A 304 0.58 5.10 -11.07
N SER A 305 0.02 4.11 -11.72
CA SER A 305 -0.09 2.74 -11.22
C SER A 305 0.11 1.77 -12.37
N CYS A 306 0.35 0.51 -12.07
CA CYS A 306 0.36 -0.51 -13.09
C CYS A 306 -0.14 -1.85 -12.57
N THR A 307 -0.65 -2.63 -13.51
CA THR A 307 -0.92 -4.06 -13.37
C THR A 307 0.11 -4.81 -14.19
N VAL A 308 0.88 -5.69 -13.54
CA VAL A 308 1.84 -6.58 -14.18
C VAL A 308 1.24 -7.97 -14.25
N THR A 309 1.33 -8.60 -15.41
CA THR A 309 0.87 -9.99 -15.62
C THR A 309 2.01 -10.85 -16.16
N THR A 310 1.97 -12.14 -15.85
CA THR A 310 2.82 -13.12 -16.54
C THR A 310 2.36 -13.30 -17.99
N ASP A 311 3.25 -13.83 -18.85
CA ASP A 311 2.88 -14.22 -20.22
C ASP A 311 1.78 -15.30 -20.21
N LYS A 312 1.72 -16.18 -19.19
CA LYS A 312 0.65 -17.15 -19.02
C LYS A 312 -0.74 -16.47 -19.00
N VAL A 313 -0.88 -15.34 -18.30
CA VAL A 313 -2.12 -14.58 -18.26
C VAL A 313 -2.33 -13.82 -19.56
N PHE A 314 -1.31 -13.09 -20.04
CA PHE A 314 -1.43 -12.26 -21.24
C PHE A 314 -1.78 -13.06 -22.50
N ASN A 315 -1.13 -14.21 -22.71
CA ASN A 315 -1.31 -15.01 -23.92
C ASN A 315 -2.72 -15.57 -24.07
N GLN A 316 -3.49 -15.68 -22.99
CA GLN A 316 -4.91 -16.08 -23.08
C GLN A 316 -5.77 -15.01 -23.76
N PHE A 317 -5.37 -13.73 -23.67
CA PHE A 317 -6.03 -12.63 -24.40
C PHE A 317 -5.49 -12.44 -25.83
N ALA A 318 -4.36 -13.06 -26.16
CA ALA A 318 -3.69 -12.96 -27.45
C ALA A 318 -3.84 -14.23 -28.30
N ALA A 319 -4.68 -15.18 -27.88
CA ALA A 319 -4.89 -16.43 -28.62
C ALA A 319 -5.65 -16.17 -29.93
N ASP A 320 -5.21 -16.78 -31.02
CA ASP A 320 -5.78 -16.59 -32.36
C ASP A 320 -7.27 -17.02 -32.46
N ASP A 321 -7.68 -17.94 -31.60
CA ASP A 321 -9.03 -18.48 -31.52
C ASP A 321 -9.94 -17.74 -30.50
N ALA A 322 -9.43 -16.74 -29.82
CA ALA A 322 -10.18 -16.00 -28.79
C ALA A 322 -11.36 -15.16 -29.37
N GLY A 323 -11.51 -15.09 -30.68
CA GLY A 323 -12.55 -14.37 -31.37
C GLY A 323 -12.36 -12.84 -31.36
N ALA A 324 -13.28 -12.12 -32.03
CA ALA A 324 -13.18 -10.66 -32.19
C ALA A 324 -13.18 -9.86 -30.88
N LEU A 325 -13.63 -10.44 -29.78
CA LEU A 325 -13.68 -9.82 -28.45
C LEU A 325 -12.70 -10.46 -27.45
N GLY A 326 -11.76 -11.29 -27.91
CA GLY A 326 -10.83 -12.03 -27.05
C GLY A 326 -9.75 -11.17 -26.40
N TYR A 327 -9.38 -10.02 -26.98
CA TYR A 327 -8.39 -9.12 -26.39
C TYR A 327 -8.94 -8.38 -25.16
N PHE A 328 -8.05 -7.95 -24.27
CA PHE A 328 -8.43 -7.17 -23.07
C PHE A 328 -8.98 -5.79 -23.46
N ARG A 329 -10.30 -5.62 -23.37
CA ARG A 329 -11.04 -4.42 -23.81
C ARG A 329 -11.17 -3.43 -22.67
N ASP A 330 -10.11 -2.70 -22.37
CA ASP A 330 -10.11 -1.73 -21.30
C ASP A 330 -9.36 -0.45 -21.72
N ILE A 331 -9.79 0.68 -21.18
CA ILE A 331 -9.18 1.99 -21.43
C ILE A 331 -8.90 2.65 -20.08
N SER A 332 -7.67 3.11 -19.91
CA SER A 332 -7.29 4.07 -18.88
C SER A 332 -6.78 5.31 -19.60
N THR A 333 -7.60 6.36 -19.67
CA THR A 333 -7.27 7.56 -20.45
C THR A 333 -5.89 8.09 -20.08
N PHE A 334 -5.66 8.40 -18.82
CA PHE A 334 -4.40 8.95 -18.36
C PHE A 334 -3.30 7.90 -18.10
N GLY A 335 -3.55 6.61 -18.34
CA GLY A 335 -2.49 5.60 -18.43
C GLY A 335 -1.48 5.89 -19.55
N GLY A 336 -1.86 6.71 -20.55
CA GLY A 336 -0.98 7.20 -21.62
C GLY A 336 -0.15 8.45 -21.28
N CYS A 337 -0.25 8.99 -20.05
CA CYS A 337 0.59 10.10 -19.60
C CYS A 337 2.04 9.65 -19.44
N THR A 338 2.96 10.32 -20.12
CA THR A 338 4.36 9.91 -20.20
C THR A 338 5.19 10.33 -18.98
N GLY A 339 4.76 11.37 -18.27
CA GLY A 339 5.42 11.86 -17.06
C GLY A 339 5.43 10.82 -15.92
N GLY A 340 4.41 9.94 -15.82
CA GLY A 340 4.36 8.88 -14.83
C GLY A 340 5.50 7.86 -14.96
N PRO A 341 5.67 7.22 -16.13
CA PRO A 341 6.80 6.32 -16.38
C PRO A 341 8.17 7.01 -16.25
N ALA A 342 8.32 8.26 -16.69
CA ALA A 342 9.56 9.02 -16.51
C ALA A 342 9.90 9.22 -15.03
N ALA A 343 8.89 9.56 -14.22
CA ALA A 343 9.06 9.64 -12.76
C ALA A 343 9.44 8.28 -12.14
N GLY A 344 8.77 7.18 -12.57
CA GLY A 344 9.05 5.84 -12.11
C GLY A 344 10.49 5.38 -12.42
N LEU A 345 10.98 5.65 -13.63
CA LEU A 345 12.37 5.38 -14.01
C LEU A 345 13.36 6.08 -13.07
N ALA A 346 13.25 7.39 -12.95
CA ALA A 346 14.14 8.18 -12.10
C ALA A 346 14.04 7.78 -10.61
N ASN A 347 12.84 7.40 -10.14
CA ASN A 347 12.65 6.86 -8.79
C ASN A 347 13.39 5.55 -8.57
N MET A 348 13.30 4.59 -9.52
CA MET A 348 14.03 3.32 -9.42
C MET A 348 15.54 3.53 -9.47
N GLU A 349 16.02 4.46 -10.27
CA GLU A 349 17.45 4.83 -10.32
C GLU A 349 17.95 5.36 -8.98
N ILE A 350 17.20 6.25 -8.32
CA ILE A 350 17.56 6.75 -6.98
C ILE A 350 17.62 5.61 -5.96
N ILE A 351 16.66 4.68 -6.00
CA ILE A 351 16.67 3.51 -5.10
C ILE A 351 17.94 2.68 -5.28
N GLU A 352 18.41 2.50 -6.53
CA GLU A 352 19.63 1.76 -6.85
C GLU A 352 20.89 2.55 -6.48
N GLU A 353 21.01 3.79 -6.95
CA GLU A 353 22.21 4.62 -6.78
C GLU A 353 22.52 4.93 -5.31
N GLU A 354 21.47 5.11 -4.49
CA GLU A 354 21.62 5.39 -3.06
C GLU A 354 21.58 4.12 -2.20
N ASN A 355 21.53 2.92 -2.81
CA ASN A 355 21.47 1.63 -2.13
C ASN A 355 20.36 1.57 -1.04
N LEU A 356 19.17 2.07 -1.37
CA LEU A 356 18.11 2.28 -0.38
C LEU A 356 17.51 0.98 0.17
N LEU A 357 17.62 -0.15 -0.54
CA LEU A 357 17.08 -1.42 -0.03
C LEU A 357 17.82 -1.88 1.23
N ASP A 358 19.15 -1.78 1.25
CA ASP A 358 19.96 -2.13 2.41
C ASP A 358 19.72 -1.13 3.57
N ASN A 359 19.58 0.17 3.24
CA ASN A 359 19.22 1.17 4.23
C ASN A 359 17.87 0.87 4.89
N VAL A 360 16.86 0.44 4.10
CA VAL A 360 15.54 0.05 4.62
C VAL A 360 15.61 -1.13 5.58
N VAL A 361 16.47 -2.11 5.30
CA VAL A 361 16.69 -3.24 6.22
C VAL A 361 17.28 -2.75 7.53
N ALA A 362 18.41 -2.01 7.46
CA ALA A 362 19.12 -1.54 8.64
C ALA A 362 18.28 -0.57 9.50
N MET A 363 17.64 0.41 8.88
CA MET A 363 16.81 1.39 9.59
C MET A 363 15.48 0.81 10.06
N GLY A 364 14.94 -0.18 9.33
CA GLY A 364 13.74 -0.90 9.75
C GLY A 364 13.96 -1.75 11.00
N GLU A 365 15.10 -2.43 11.09
CA GLU A 365 15.51 -3.15 12.30
C GLU A 365 15.69 -2.17 13.46
N HIS A 366 16.42 -1.07 13.26
CA HIS A 366 16.61 -0.05 14.28
C HIS A 366 15.28 0.54 14.78
N LEU A 367 14.35 0.88 13.87
CA LEU A 367 13.03 1.38 14.25
C LEU A 367 12.26 0.35 15.10
N LYS A 368 12.33 -0.91 14.71
CA LYS A 368 11.67 -1.98 15.44
C LYS A 368 12.26 -2.18 16.83
N ASP A 369 13.60 -2.12 16.97
CA ASP A 369 14.28 -2.25 18.25
C ASP A 369 13.89 -1.10 19.18
N ARG A 370 13.88 0.15 18.69
CA ARG A 370 13.43 1.31 19.46
C ARG A 370 11.98 1.17 19.95
N LEU A 371 11.08 0.63 19.10
CA LEU A 371 9.69 0.39 19.50
C LEU A 371 9.56 -0.80 20.48
N LEU A 372 10.44 -1.78 20.43
CA LEU A 372 10.50 -2.87 21.42
C LEU A 372 10.97 -2.35 22.79
N GLU A 373 11.93 -1.42 22.83
CA GLU A 373 12.30 -0.70 24.07
C GLU A 373 11.08 0.03 24.67
N LEU A 374 10.26 0.69 23.83
CA LEU A 374 9.01 1.32 24.29
C LEU A 374 7.98 0.31 24.77
N LYS A 375 7.92 -0.86 24.13
CA LYS A 375 7.06 -1.96 24.59
C LYS A 375 7.50 -2.44 25.98
N ASP A 376 8.79 -2.55 26.25
CA ASP A 376 9.28 -2.97 27.56
C ASP A 376 9.02 -1.90 28.64
N LYS A 377 9.12 -0.63 28.26
CA LYS A 377 8.89 0.51 29.16
C LYS A 377 7.41 0.79 29.46
N TYR A 378 6.52 0.61 28.45
CA TYR A 378 5.11 0.99 28.56
C TYR A 378 4.15 -0.20 28.37
N PRO A 379 3.40 -0.60 29.39
CA PRO A 379 2.44 -1.70 29.29
C PRO A 379 1.38 -1.52 28.18
N VAL A 380 1.08 -0.29 27.79
CA VAL A 380 0.13 0.04 26.74
C VAL A 380 0.58 -0.42 25.34
N VAL A 381 1.88 -0.64 25.11
CA VAL A 381 2.37 -1.18 23.83
C VAL A 381 2.29 -2.70 23.88
N GLY A 382 1.27 -3.27 23.26
CA GLY A 382 0.98 -4.71 23.28
C GLY A 382 1.81 -5.53 22.30
N ASP A 383 1.99 -5.01 21.06
CA ASP A 383 2.71 -5.71 20.01
C ASP A 383 3.46 -4.72 19.11
N VAL A 384 4.66 -5.15 18.67
CA VAL A 384 5.47 -4.43 17.66
C VAL A 384 5.76 -5.40 16.52
N ARG A 385 5.36 -5.03 15.31
CA ARG A 385 5.49 -5.88 14.11
C ARG A 385 5.74 -5.05 12.86
N GLY A 386 6.33 -5.65 11.84
CA GLY A 386 6.59 -4.95 10.58
C GLY A 386 7.70 -5.61 9.79
N LYS A 387 8.03 -5.00 8.64
CA LYS A 387 9.10 -5.43 7.75
C LYS A 387 9.73 -4.24 7.04
N GLY A 388 11.05 -4.11 7.13
CA GLY A 388 11.75 -2.92 6.65
C GLY A 388 11.22 -1.64 7.31
N LEU A 389 11.12 -0.56 6.56
CA LEU A 389 10.56 0.71 7.04
C LEU A 389 9.02 0.74 6.91
N PHE A 390 8.38 -0.33 7.36
CA PHE A 390 6.93 -0.42 7.53
C PHE A 390 6.63 -1.17 8.83
N VAL A 391 6.44 -0.42 9.91
CA VAL A 391 6.35 -0.94 11.29
C VAL A 391 5.09 -0.43 11.97
N GLY A 392 4.42 -1.32 12.70
CA GLY A 392 3.24 -1.03 13.51
C GLY A 392 3.50 -1.31 14.99
N ALA A 393 3.02 -0.42 15.86
CA ALA A 393 2.95 -0.60 17.30
C ALA A 393 1.49 -0.63 17.75
N GLU A 394 1.00 -1.77 18.18
CA GLU A 394 -0.40 -1.94 18.59
C GLU A 394 -0.58 -1.61 20.07
N LEU A 395 -1.54 -0.74 20.37
CA LEU A 395 -1.81 -0.25 21.71
C LEU A 395 -2.95 -1.05 22.36
N VAL A 396 -2.74 -1.45 23.61
CA VAL A 396 -3.69 -2.26 24.40
C VAL A 396 -3.88 -1.64 25.78
N SER A 397 -5.04 -1.81 26.36
CA SER A 397 -5.30 -1.45 27.77
C SER A 397 -4.81 -2.50 28.75
N ASP A 398 -4.69 -3.75 28.28
CA ASP A 398 -4.17 -4.87 29.04
C ASP A 398 -3.48 -5.88 28.10
N ARG A 399 -2.26 -6.30 28.46
CA ARG A 399 -1.43 -7.17 27.61
C ARG A 399 -1.87 -8.63 27.63
N ASP A 400 -2.37 -9.11 28.75
CA ASP A 400 -2.71 -10.52 28.93
C ASP A 400 -3.98 -10.86 28.16
N SER A 401 -5.02 -10.05 28.30
CA SER A 401 -6.25 -10.17 27.53
C SER A 401 -6.13 -9.61 26.13
N LYS A 402 -5.07 -8.84 25.84
CA LYS A 402 -4.87 -8.08 24.59
C LYS A 402 -6.02 -7.11 24.29
N GLN A 403 -6.70 -6.59 25.32
CA GLN A 403 -7.82 -5.68 25.14
C GLN A 403 -7.36 -4.43 24.35
N PRO A 404 -7.94 -4.14 23.18
CA PRO A 404 -7.50 -2.99 22.38
C PRO A 404 -7.71 -1.68 23.11
N MET A 405 -6.76 -0.74 22.95
CA MET A 405 -7.00 0.65 23.37
C MET A 405 -8.08 1.28 22.49
N PRO A 406 -8.97 2.11 23.08
CA PRO A 406 -9.89 2.91 22.29
C PRO A 406 -9.17 3.81 21.27
N GLU A 407 -9.76 3.98 20.09
CA GLU A 407 -9.20 4.82 19.01
C GLU A 407 -8.78 6.23 19.48
N GLY A 408 -9.55 6.82 20.41
CA GLY A 408 -9.24 8.14 20.98
C GLY A 408 -7.90 8.24 21.68
N TYR A 409 -7.38 7.14 22.25
CA TYR A 409 -6.05 7.12 22.84
C TYR A 409 -4.97 7.19 21.75
N ALA A 410 -5.07 6.37 20.71
CA ALA A 410 -4.14 6.44 19.59
C ALA A 410 -4.14 7.82 18.92
N MET A 411 -5.31 8.48 18.85
CA MET A 411 -5.41 9.86 18.35
C MET A 411 -4.66 10.85 19.25
N LYS A 412 -4.70 10.71 20.59
CA LYS A 412 -3.93 11.55 21.52
C LYS A 412 -2.42 11.40 21.31
N ILE A 413 -1.94 10.17 21.13
CA ILE A 413 -0.51 9.90 20.86
C ILE A 413 -0.09 10.56 19.54
N VAL A 414 -0.85 10.39 18.46
CA VAL A 414 -0.58 11.04 17.17
C VAL A 414 -0.56 12.56 17.29
N ALA A 415 -1.54 13.15 17.98
CA ALA A 415 -1.61 14.60 18.18
C ALA A 415 -0.42 15.13 19.00
N HIS A 416 0.01 14.39 20.00
CA HIS A 416 1.19 14.75 20.82
C HIS A 416 2.48 14.73 19.98
N CYS A 417 2.71 13.67 19.19
CA CYS A 417 3.86 13.60 18.27
C CYS A 417 3.84 14.77 17.27
N MET A 418 2.67 15.08 16.69
CA MET A 418 2.50 16.21 15.78
C MET A 418 2.82 17.55 16.46
N ALA A 419 2.44 17.73 17.71
CA ALA A 419 2.80 18.94 18.49
C ALA A 419 4.32 19.05 18.65
N GLN A 420 5.02 17.95 18.82
CA GLN A 420 6.49 17.86 18.90
C GLN A 420 7.18 17.94 17.51
N GLY A 421 6.43 18.09 16.41
CA GLY A 421 7.00 18.19 15.07
C GLY A 421 7.28 16.85 14.40
N VAL A 422 6.60 15.77 14.79
CA VAL A 422 6.72 14.45 14.16
C VAL A 422 5.34 13.98 13.71
N LEU A 423 5.17 13.73 12.40
CA LEU A 423 3.95 13.18 11.83
C LEU A 423 4.04 11.65 11.82
N ILE A 424 3.20 10.99 12.60
CA ILE A 424 3.05 9.53 12.61
C ILE A 424 1.64 9.14 12.15
N GLY A 425 1.52 7.94 11.57
CA GLY A 425 0.23 7.38 11.16
C GLY A 425 -0.39 6.47 12.23
N ARG A 426 -1.63 6.09 12.01
CA ARG A 426 -2.33 5.05 12.77
C ARG A 426 -3.31 4.30 11.88
N THR A 427 -3.74 3.12 12.30
CA THR A 427 -4.90 2.46 11.69
C THR A 427 -6.13 3.37 11.86
N ASN A 428 -6.91 3.47 10.79
CA ASN A 428 -8.05 4.39 10.73
C ASN A 428 -9.12 3.81 9.82
N ARG A 429 -10.36 3.75 10.32
CA ARG A 429 -11.49 3.22 9.55
C ARG A 429 -11.23 1.83 8.97
N SER A 430 -10.59 0.96 9.74
CA SER A 430 -10.30 -0.43 9.39
C SER A 430 -11.31 -1.38 10.05
N PHE A 431 -11.12 -1.64 11.33
CA PHE A 431 -12.05 -2.39 12.18
C PHE A 431 -12.38 -1.55 13.41
N TYR A 432 -13.60 -1.65 13.92
CA TYR A 432 -14.06 -0.88 15.07
C TYR A 432 -13.14 -0.98 16.28
N GLU A 433 -12.67 -2.20 16.58
CA GLU A 433 -11.88 -2.47 17.78
C GLU A 433 -10.36 -2.31 17.55
N PHE A 434 -9.91 -2.23 16.27
CA PHE A 434 -8.48 -2.29 15.95
C PHE A 434 -7.92 -1.03 15.27
N ASN A 435 -8.55 0.14 15.51
CA ASN A 435 -7.98 1.43 15.12
C ASN A 435 -6.98 1.95 16.18
N ASN A 436 -6.20 1.05 16.77
CA ASN A 436 -5.29 1.26 17.88
C ASN A 436 -3.82 0.98 17.55
N THR A 437 -3.48 0.79 16.28
CA THR A 437 -2.09 0.55 15.86
C THR A 437 -1.47 1.83 15.31
N LEU A 438 -0.37 2.29 15.89
CA LEU A 438 0.49 3.32 15.31
C LEU A 438 1.18 2.73 14.07
N CYS A 439 1.18 3.46 12.96
CA CYS A 439 1.73 3.01 11.68
C CYS A 439 2.88 3.92 11.28
N LEU A 440 4.09 3.37 11.18
CA LEU A 440 5.31 4.09 10.87
C LEU A 440 5.85 3.59 9.52
N SER A 441 6.05 4.52 8.62
CA SER A 441 6.54 4.26 7.27
C SER A 441 7.36 5.43 6.75
N PRO A 442 8.44 5.80 7.45
CA PRO A 442 9.31 6.89 7.01
C PRO A 442 9.86 6.61 5.60
N ALA A 443 10.31 7.63 4.88
CA ALA A 443 10.90 7.46 3.57
C ALA A 443 12.12 6.52 3.63
N LEU A 444 12.42 5.83 2.52
CA LEU A 444 13.53 4.84 2.44
C LEU A 444 14.90 5.45 2.71
N ILE A 445 15.01 6.76 2.64
CA ILE A 445 16.22 7.56 2.93
C ILE A 445 16.41 7.88 4.41
N ALA A 446 15.53 7.40 5.29
CA ALA A 446 15.62 7.65 6.73
C ALA A 446 17.00 7.30 7.26
N ARG A 447 17.53 8.16 8.13
CA ARG A 447 18.80 7.97 8.84
C ARG A 447 18.53 7.58 10.29
N ARG A 448 19.56 7.13 10.98
CA ARG A 448 19.47 6.74 12.38
C ARG A 448 18.82 7.83 13.25
N ASP A 449 19.29 9.07 13.12
CA ASP A 449 18.75 10.20 13.89
C ASP A 449 17.27 10.46 13.60
N ASP A 450 16.82 10.25 12.36
CA ASP A 450 15.38 10.37 12.02
C ASP A 450 14.56 9.31 12.75
N ILE A 451 15.05 8.08 12.80
CA ILE A 451 14.40 6.96 13.49
C ILE A 451 14.37 7.23 15.00
N ASP A 452 15.48 7.68 15.57
CA ASP A 452 15.57 8.03 17.01
C ASP A 452 14.59 9.15 17.36
N ASN A 453 14.52 10.22 16.56
CA ASN A 453 13.56 11.32 16.76
C ASN A 453 12.08 10.84 16.67
N ILE A 454 11.77 9.91 15.78
CA ILE A 454 10.43 9.32 15.70
C ILE A 454 10.10 8.54 16.98
N ALA A 455 11.02 7.71 17.44
CA ALA A 455 10.83 6.90 18.64
C ALA A 455 10.75 7.77 19.91
N ASP A 456 11.59 8.80 20.03
CA ASP A 456 11.59 9.75 21.15
C ASP A 456 10.29 10.55 21.23
N ALA A 457 9.72 10.95 20.08
CA ALA A 457 8.42 11.63 20.05
C ALA A 457 7.30 10.70 20.54
N ILE A 458 7.35 9.40 20.20
CA ILE A 458 6.40 8.41 20.70
C ILE A 458 6.60 8.15 22.18
N ASP A 459 7.85 8.06 22.66
CA ASP A 459 8.19 7.94 24.08
C ASP A 459 7.61 9.10 24.90
N GLY A 460 7.87 10.33 24.47
CA GLY A 460 7.31 11.53 25.10
C GLY A 460 5.78 11.54 25.10
N ALA A 461 5.15 11.10 23.99
CA ALA A 461 3.71 11.02 23.89
C ALA A 461 3.12 9.97 24.85
N LEU A 462 3.75 8.81 24.99
CA LEU A 462 3.31 7.75 25.92
C LEU A 462 3.52 8.19 27.39
N ALA A 463 4.64 8.83 27.71
CA ALA A 463 4.92 9.36 29.05
C ALA A 463 3.89 10.43 29.48
N ALA A 464 3.49 11.28 28.55
CA ALA A 464 2.51 12.35 28.82
C ALA A 464 1.05 11.86 28.87
N ASN A 465 0.77 10.64 28.46
CA ASN A 465 -0.57 10.04 28.43
C ASN A 465 -0.55 8.65 29.11
N PRO A 466 -0.26 8.58 30.43
CA PRO A 466 -0.28 7.28 31.15
C PRO A 466 -1.67 6.65 31.10
N LEU A 467 -1.71 5.31 31.34
CA LEU A 467 -2.98 4.53 31.47
C LEU A 467 -3.76 4.97 32.70
#